data_c2f43e25c32d7523b85d8af6c9eb2141
#
_entry.id   c2f43e25c32d7523b85d8af6c9eb2141
#
_cell.length_a   1.000
_cell.length_b   1.000
_cell.length_c   1.000
_cell.angle_alpha   90.00
_cell.angle_beta   90.00
_cell.angle_gamma   90.00
#
_symmetry.space_group_name_H-M   'P 1'
#
loop_
_entity.id
_entity.type
_entity.pdbx_description
1 polymer ?
#
loop_
_entity_poly.entity_id
_entity_poly.type
_entity_poly.pdbx_seq_one_letter_code
_entity_poly.pdbx_strand_id
1 'polypeptide(L)' 'MYFKIINEIKNIETIAVGGNIRDIMRLRKQYGVGRWRKMKGVANVRLQTGSIRNAELHWYEAHGIGRKKMKIKRLLD' A
#
# COMPACT_ATOMS: atom_id res chain seq x y z
N MET A 1 7.95 3.77 -9.41
CA MET A 1 9.18 3.16 -8.88
C MET A 1 8.94 1.68 -8.66
N TYR A 2 9.84 0.87 -9.17
CA TYR A 2 9.76 -0.59 -8.98
C TYR A 2 10.54 -1.01 -7.73
N PHE A 3 9.95 -1.86 -6.91
CA PHE A 3 10.58 -2.41 -5.72
C PHE A 3 9.94 -3.74 -5.38
N LYS A 4 10.62 -4.52 -4.55
CA LYS A 4 10.13 -5.81 -4.09
C LYS A 4 10.12 -5.84 -2.57
N ILE A 5 9.01 -6.28 -1.98
CA ILE A 5 8.91 -6.48 -0.55
C ILE A 5 9.58 -7.81 -0.22
N ILE A 6 10.56 -7.81 0.67
CA ILE A 6 11.37 -8.98 0.95
C ILE A 6 11.05 -9.64 2.30
N ASN A 7 10.22 -9.00 3.10
CA ASN A 7 9.79 -9.63 4.34
C ASN A 7 8.33 -9.26 4.62
N GLU A 8 7.85 -9.66 5.77
CA GLU A 8 6.49 -9.42 6.19
C GLU A 8 6.25 -7.93 6.45
N ILE A 9 5.10 -7.43 6.03
CA ILE A 9 4.70 -6.06 6.33
C ILE A 9 4.24 -6.04 7.79
N LYS A 10 4.80 -5.12 8.58
CA LYS A 10 4.50 -4.99 10.01
C LYS A 10 3.83 -3.64 10.30
N ASN A 11 3.25 -3.53 11.49
CA ASN A 11 2.63 -2.29 11.98
C ASN A 11 1.57 -1.76 11.01
N ILE A 12 0.73 -2.69 10.52
CA ILE A 12 -0.32 -2.34 9.56
C ILE A 12 -1.40 -1.54 10.26
N GLU A 13 -1.74 -0.39 9.69
CA GLU A 13 -2.77 0.51 10.20
C GLU A 13 -3.68 0.98 9.08
N THR A 14 -4.95 1.19 9.40
CA THR A 14 -5.90 1.81 8.47
C THR A 14 -5.80 3.32 8.59
N ILE A 15 -5.60 3.99 7.46
CA ILE A 15 -5.48 5.45 7.41
C ILE A 15 -6.83 6.10 7.10
N ALA A 16 -7.58 5.50 6.18
CA ALA A 16 -8.87 6.05 5.75
C ALA A 16 -9.76 4.93 5.23
N VAL A 17 -11.06 5.14 5.28
CA VAL A 17 -12.06 4.15 4.90
C VAL A 17 -13.09 4.79 3.95
N GLY A 18 -13.43 4.07 2.89
CA GLY A 18 -14.54 4.42 2.00
C GLY A 18 -14.45 5.84 1.45
N GLY A 19 -15.49 6.61 1.67
CA GLY A 19 -15.61 7.98 1.15
C GLY A 19 -14.54 8.95 1.66
N ASN A 20 -13.82 8.60 2.74
CA ASN A 20 -12.71 9.42 3.24
C ASN A 20 -11.41 9.21 2.44
N ILE A 21 -11.41 8.24 1.53
CA ILE A 21 -10.26 8.01 0.65
C ILE A 21 -10.39 8.99 -0.52
N ARG A 22 -9.34 9.79 -0.76
CA ARG A 22 -9.34 10.77 -1.85
C ARG A 22 -9.60 10.13 -3.21
N ASP A 23 -9.00 8.97 -3.47
CA ASP A 23 -9.06 8.31 -4.78
C ASP A 23 -10.18 7.26 -4.88
N ILE A 24 -11.19 7.35 -4.02
CA ILE A 24 -12.22 6.29 -3.93
C ILE A 24 -12.93 6.03 -5.27
N MET A 25 -13.25 7.08 -6.02
CA MET A 25 -13.95 6.93 -7.29
C MET A 25 -13.09 6.20 -8.32
N ARG A 26 -11.80 6.51 -8.34
CA ARG A 26 -10.85 5.85 -9.24
C ARG A 26 -10.67 4.38 -8.89
N LEU A 27 -10.58 4.08 -7.58
CA LEU A 27 -10.46 2.69 -7.11
C LEU A 27 -11.69 1.87 -7.51
N ARG A 28 -12.88 2.41 -7.33
CA ARG A 28 -14.12 1.75 -7.71
C ARG A 28 -14.18 1.49 -9.20
N LYS A 29 -13.80 2.48 -9.99
CA LYS A 29 -13.83 2.37 -11.44
C LYS A 29 -12.81 1.36 -11.96
N GLN A 30 -11.62 1.36 -11.38
CA GLN A 30 -10.51 0.54 -11.87
C GLN A 30 -10.58 -0.91 -11.38
N TYR A 31 -10.97 -1.13 -10.14
CA TYR A 31 -10.91 -2.45 -9.49
C TYR A 31 -12.26 -2.99 -9.04
N GLY A 32 -13.26 -2.15 -8.94
CA GLY A 32 -14.59 -2.57 -8.51
C GLY A 32 -15.05 -1.93 -7.23
N VAL A 33 -16.34 -2.09 -6.96
CA VAL A 33 -16.98 -1.60 -5.75
C VAL A 33 -16.66 -2.54 -4.60
N GLY A 34 -16.38 -1.98 -3.44
CA GLY A 34 -16.06 -2.75 -2.25
C GLY A 34 -15.82 -1.84 -1.07
N ARG A 35 -15.53 -2.42 0.07
CA ARG A 35 -15.18 -1.66 1.27
C ARG A 35 -13.70 -1.31 1.22
N TRP A 36 -13.41 -0.26 0.48
CA TRP A 36 -12.04 0.19 0.30
C TRP A 36 -11.46 0.82 1.56
N ARG A 37 -10.20 0.49 1.84
CA ARG A 37 -9.44 1.08 2.94
C ARG A 37 -8.09 1.51 2.40
N LYS A 38 -7.61 2.64 2.90
CA LYS A 38 -6.24 3.06 2.66
C LYS A 38 -5.41 2.60 3.85
N MET A 39 -4.32 1.90 3.57
CA MET A 39 -3.50 1.22 4.57
C MET A 39 -2.09 1.74 4.57
N LYS A 40 -1.40 1.58 5.69
CA LYS A 40 0.04 1.76 5.77
C LYS A 40 0.67 0.64 6.59
N GLY A 41 1.96 0.44 6.37
CA GLY A 41 2.74 -0.54 7.11
C GLY A 41 4.21 -0.34 6.85
N VAL A 42 5.04 -1.15 7.49
CA VAL A 42 6.51 -1.06 7.39
C VAL A 42 7.06 -2.40 6.94
N ALA A 43 7.97 -2.37 6.00
CA ALA A 43 8.64 -3.57 5.53
C ALA A 43 10.00 -3.23 4.95
N ASN A 44 10.86 -4.23 4.85
CA ASN A 44 12.10 -4.10 4.09
C ASN A 44 11.78 -4.32 2.62
N VAL A 45 12.34 -3.46 1.78
CA VAL A 45 12.14 -3.51 0.34
C VAL A 45 13.49 -3.57 -0.34
N ARG A 46 13.54 -4.27 -1.47
CA ARG A 46 14.69 -4.23 -2.36
C ARG A 46 14.38 -3.24 -3.47
N LEU A 47 15.22 -2.23 -3.58
CA LEU A 47 15.08 -1.22 -4.61
C LEU A 47 15.65 -1.73 -5.92
N GLN A 48 15.39 -1.01 -6.99
CA GLN A 48 15.87 -1.36 -8.33
C GLN A 48 17.39 -1.44 -8.39
N THR A 49 18.08 -0.67 -7.56
CA THR A 49 19.54 -0.70 -7.44
C THR A 49 20.08 -1.95 -6.76
N GLY A 50 19.23 -2.76 -6.13
CA GLY A 50 19.63 -3.90 -5.33
C GLY A 50 19.74 -3.59 -3.84
N SER A 51 19.71 -2.31 -3.45
CA SER A 51 19.78 -1.92 -2.03
C SER A 51 18.55 -2.39 -1.28
N ILE A 52 18.75 -2.85 -0.06
CA ILE A 52 17.68 -3.23 0.85
C ILE A 52 17.48 -2.13 1.85
N ARG A 53 16.26 -1.59 1.92
CA ARG A 53 15.94 -0.45 2.78
C ARG A 53 14.67 -0.72 3.56
N ASN A 54 14.58 -0.15 4.74
CA ASN A 54 13.34 -0.18 5.52
C ASN A 54 12.45 0.96 5.05
N ALA A 55 11.18 0.67 4.80
CA ALA A 55 10.28 1.63 4.16
C ALA A 55 8.89 1.62 4.78
N GLU A 56 8.28 2.79 4.79
CA GLU A 56 6.85 2.93 5.05
C GLU A 56 6.12 2.77 3.72
N LEU A 57 5.20 1.82 3.68
CA LEU A 57 4.41 1.49 2.50
C LEU A 57 2.98 1.97 2.69
N HIS A 58 2.38 2.44 1.62
CA HIS A 58 0.95 2.75 1.58
C HIS A 58 0.32 1.98 0.44
N TRP A 59 -0.92 1.50 0.65
CA TRP A 59 -1.67 0.79 -0.37
C TRP A 59 -3.16 0.93 -0.09
N TYR A 60 -3.95 0.45 -1.04
CA TYR A 60 -5.39 0.33 -0.88
C TYR A 60 -5.75 -1.14 -0.89
N GLU A 61 -6.77 -1.50 -0.14
CA GLU A 61 -7.28 -2.86 -0.17
C GLU A 61 -8.78 -2.89 0.07
N ALA A 62 -9.42 -3.95 -0.46
CA ALA A 62 -10.80 -4.25 -0.17
C ALA A 62 -10.94 -5.77 -0.11
N HIS A 63 -11.83 -6.25 0.77
CA HIS A 63 -12.07 -7.69 0.92
C HIS A 63 -12.52 -8.28 -0.42
N GLY A 64 -11.92 -9.39 -0.80
CA GLY A 64 -12.21 -10.06 -2.07
C GLY A 64 -11.49 -9.48 -3.29
N ILE A 65 -10.90 -8.29 -3.17
CA ILE A 65 -10.16 -7.65 -4.27
C ILE A 65 -8.65 -7.72 -4.03
N GLY A 66 -8.22 -7.61 -2.78
CA GLY A 66 -6.81 -7.66 -2.42
C GLY A 66 -6.16 -6.29 -2.36
N ARG A 67 -4.83 -6.31 -2.26
CA ARG A 67 -4.01 -5.10 -2.14
C ARG A 67 -3.73 -4.51 -3.50
N LYS A 68 -3.92 -3.18 -3.63
CA LYS A 68 -3.74 -2.46 -4.89
C LYS A 68 -2.92 -1.20 -4.67
N LYS A 69 -2.16 -0.83 -5.70
CA LYS A 69 -1.38 0.42 -5.74
C LYS A 69 -0.40 0.57 -4.58
N MET A 70 0.33 -0.50 -4.29
CA MET A 70 1.38 -0.48 -3.28
C MET A 70 2.48 0.48 -3.69
N LYS A 71 2.85 1.39 -2.78
CA LYS A 71 3.92 2.35 -3.03
C LYS A 71 4.74 2.61 -1.79
N ILE A 72 5.99 3.02 -2.00
CA ILE A 72 6.84 3.50 -0.93
C ILE A 72 6.44 4.93 -0.64
N LYS A 73 6.00 5.20 0.59
CA LYS A 73 5.72 6.56 1.02
C LYS A 73 7.00 7.29 1.37
N ARG A 74 7.89 6.61 2.09
CA ARG A 74 9.20 7.13 2.45
C ARG A 74 10.11 6.01 2.94
N LEU A 75 11.40 6.22 2.83
CA LEU A 75 12.39 5.33 3.42
C LEU A 75 12.63 5.73 4.87
N LEU A 76 12.81 4.75 5.75
CA LEU A 76 12.91 4.97 7.19
C LEU A 76 14.34 4.86 7.73
N ASP A 77 15.30 4.40 6.94
CA ASP A 77 16.69 4.24 7.36
C ASP A 77 17.69 5.07 6.56
#